data_cac87368dfd00f44aaadce5504d38656
#
_entry.id   cac87368dfd00f44aaadce5504d38656
#
_cell.length_a   1.000
_cell.length_b   1.000
_cell.length_c   1.000
_cell.angle_alpha   90.00
_cell.angle_beta   90.00
_cell.angle_gamma   90.00
#
_symmetry.space_group_name_H-M   'P 1'
#
loop_
_entity.id
_entity.type
_entity.pdbx_description
1 polymer ?
#
loop_
_entity_poly.entity_id
_entity_poly.type
_entity_poly.pdbx_seq_one_letter_code
_entity_poly.pdbx_strand_id
1 'polypeptide(L)'
;VHKWNYTHATAPDVHVKMLERMYQKRLSAYAAMGYTVYAPTGNDGANVIHTVRDYQETYWQDFQMATSRICICSPRLSHRRVWELIKKLKQDKRSQIDCIILTLTTGKYSPQQQAAVENMKKAMREAGADVREFESLNCHFAVMDDDLVWYGSMNFLSREHEDDILMRINSESIVKELLAISNQEKSSGTVRK
;
A
#
# COMPACT_ATOMS: atom_id res chain seq x y z
N VAL A 1 -7.68 -8.06 20.19
CA VAL A 1 -9.12 -7.77 20.25
C VAL A 1 -9.73 -8.23 18.95
N HIS A 2 -10.53 -9.32 19.00
CA HIS A 2 -11.14 -9.90 17.81
C HIS A 2 -12.24 -8.96 17.27
N LYS A 3 -12.04 -8.43 16.05
CA LYS A 3 -13.10 -7.81 15.27
C LYS A 3 -13.93 -8.90 14.60
N TRP A 4 -15.18 -9.01 14.97
CA TRP A 4 -16.17 -9.79 14.22
C TRP A 4 -16.86 -8.85 13.23
N ASN A 5 -16.56 -8.98 11.94
CA ASN A 5 -17.32 -8.31 10.90
C ASN A 5 -18.58 -9.13 10.59
N TYR A 6 -19.72 -8.64 11.04
CA TYR A 6 -21.03 -9.21 10.69
C TYR A 6 -21.60 -8.52 9.45
N THR A 7 -20.98 -8.67 8.33
CA THR A 7 -21.50 -8.15 7.06
C THR A 7 -21.99 -9.24 6.13
N HIS A 8 -22.71 -10.22 6.49
CA HIS A 8 -23.49 -11.13 5.64
C HIS A 8 -24.07 -12.29 6.44
N ALA A 9 -24.81 -11.98 7.48
CA ALA A 9 -25.73 -12.98 8.02
C ALA A 9 -27.14 -12.46 7.79
N THR A 10 -27.90 -13.15 6.98
CA THR A 10 -29.36 -13.12 6.99
C THR A 10 -29.83 -13.75 8.31
N ALA A 11 -29.58 -13.07 9.43
CA ALA A 11 -30.10 -13.44 10.74
C ALA A 11 -31.36 -12.63 11.00
N PRO A 12 -32.38 -13.18 11.61
CA PRO A 12 -33.62 -12.47 11.90
C PRO A 12 -33.31 -11.24 12.77
N ASP A 13 -33.92 -10.11 12.42
CA ASP A 13 -33.71 -8.74 12.95
C ASP A 13 -33.60 -8.58 14.48
N VAL A 14 -34.07 -9.52 15.25
CA VAL A 14 -34.12 -9.44 16.73
C VAL A 14 -32.75 -9.68 17.36
N HIS A 15 -31.93 -10.58 16.82
CA HIS A 15 -30.60 -10.87 17.35
C HIS A 15 -29.60 -9.75 17.06
N VAL A 16 -29.72 -9.08 15.94
CA VAL A 16 -28.87 -7.95 15.57
C VAL A 16 -29.06 -6.76 16.51
N LYS A 17 -30.30 -6.42 16.86
CA LYS A 17 -30.63 -5.34 17.80
C LYS A 17 -30.11 -5.58 19.22
N MET A 18 -30.10 -6.83 19.68
CA MET A 18 -29.56 -7.17 20.99
C MET A 18 -28.01 -7.03 21.01
N LEU A 19 -27.34 -7.53 20.01
CA LEU A 19 -25.89 -7.40 19.87
C LEU A 19 -25.46 -5.93 19.73
N GLU A 20 -26.19 -5.11 18.97
CA GLU A 20 -25.97 -3.69 18.84
C GLU A 20 -26.09 -2.98 20.21
N ARG A 21 -27.14 -3.27 20.99
CA ARG A 21 -27.30 -2.71 22.36
C ARG A 21 -26.16 -3.12 23.30
N MET A 22 -25.68 -4.36 23.19
CA MET A 22 -24.53 -4.83 23.98
C MET A 22 -23.25 -4.15 23.56
N TYR A 23 -23.06 -3.92 22.27
CA TYR A 23 -21.93 -3.19 21.73
C TYR A 23 -21.92 -1.75 22.23
N GLN A 24 -23.03 -1.02 22.10
CA GLN A 24 -23.17 0.37 22.57
C GLN A 24 -22.93 0.51 24.09
N LYS A 25 -23.42 -0.44 24.90
CA LYS A 25 -23.13 -0.47 26.34
C LYS A 25 -21.63 -0.63 26.65
N ARG A 26 -20.93 -1.48 25.88
CA ARG A 26 -19.46 -1.64 26.04
C ARG A 26 -18.71 -0.38 25.63
N LEU A 27 -19.10 0.29 24.54
CA LEU A 27 -18.51 1.54 24.13
C LEU A 27 -18.66 2.62 25.21
N SER A 28 -19.85 2.73 25.79
CA SER A 28 -20.12 3.69 26.90
C SER A 28 -19.29 3.38 28.14
N ALA A 29 -19.10 2.10 28.48
CA ALA A 29 -18.28 1.69 29.61
C ALA A 29 -16.79 2.00 29.37
N TYR A 30 -16.27 1.78 28.16
CA TYR A 30 -14.90 2.12 27.81
C TYR A 30 -14.66 3.64 27.85
N ALA A 31 -15.59 4.44 27.33
CA ALA A 31 -15.53 5.89 27.42
C ALA A 31 -15.54 6.38 28.86
N ALA A 32 -16.36 5.78 29.75
CA ALA A 32 -16.39 6.11 31.17
C ALA A 32 -15.09 5.75 31.91
N MET A 33 -14.34 4.77 31.41
CA MET A 33 -13.00 4.40 31.93
C MET A 33 -11.86 5.24 31.34
N GLY A 34 -12.18 6.27 30.52
CA GLY A 34 -11.17 7.15 29.92
C GLY A 34 -10.51 6.63 28.65
N TYR A 35 -11.03 5.52 28.07
CA TYR A 35 -10.53 5.05 26.77
C TYR A 35 -11.18 5.86 25.65
N THR A 36 -10.38 6.37 24.74
CA THR A 36 -10.87 6.94 23.50
C THR A 36 -11.29 5.80 22.58
N VAL A 37 -12.59 5.62 22.40
CA VAL A 37 -13.12 4.64 21.48
C VAL A 37 -13.20 5.31 20.12
N TYR A 38 -12.31 4.96 19.21
CA TYR A 38 -12.46 5.30 17.81
C TYR A 38 -13.57 4.41 17.23
N ALA A 39 -14.80 4.92 17.22
CA ALA A 39 -15.80 4.35 16.35
C ALA A 39 -15.38 4.67 14.91
N PRO A 40 -15.34 3.71 13.98
CA PRO A 40 -15.20 4.05 12.58
C PRO A 40 -16.43 4.93 12.25
N THR A 41 -16.21 6.21 11.98
CA THR A 41 -17.22 7.10 11.43
C THR A 41 -17.58 6.53 10.08
N GLY A 42 -18.86 6.16 9.92
CA GLY A 42 -19.33 5.45 8.74
C GLY A 42 -18.91 6.16 7.46
N ASN A 43 -18.40 5.40 6.55
CA ASN A 43 -17.90 5.69 5.20
C ASN A 43 -16.38 5.76 5.05
N ASP A 44 -15.62 5.44 6.05
CA ASP A 44 -14.23 5.10 5.86
C ASP A 44 -14.22 3.81 5.05
N GLY A 45 -13.69 3.85 3.85
CA GLY A 45 -13.29 2.65 3.13
C GLY A 45 -12.39 1.88 4.07
N ALA A 46 -13.01 1.07 4.92
CA ALA A 46 -12.47 0.54 6.15
C ALA A 46 -11.12 -0.09 5.86
N ASN A 47 -10.19 0.01 6.81
CA ASN A 47 -8.98 -0.78 6.81
C ASN A 47 -9.34 -2.23 6.45
N VAL A 48 -9.13 -2.59 5.20
CA VAL A 48 -9.58 -3.85 4.62
C VAL A 48 -8.37 -4.71 4.38
N ILE A 49 -8.48 -5.98 4.75
CA ILE A 49 -7.49 -6.98 4.40
C ILE A 49 -7.89 -7.56 3.05
N HIS A 50 -6.97 -7.51 2.11
CA HIS A 50 -7.08 -8.08 0.78
C HIS A 50 -6.13 -9.25 0.61
N THR A 51 -6.51 -10.16 -0.27
CA THR A 51 -5.69 -11.25 -0.75
C THR A 51 -5.32 -11.03 -2.22
N VAL A 52 -4.46 -11.87 -2.77
CA VAL A 52 -4.10 -11.82 -4.21
C VAL A 52 -5.29 -11.98 -5.14
N ARG A 53 -6.42 -12.47 -4.65
CA ARG A 53 -7.61 -12.76 -5.47
C ARG A 53 -8.52 -11.55 -5.66
N ASP A 54 -8.48 -10.56 -4.75
CA ASP A 54 -9.46 -9.48 -4.67
C ASP A 54 -8.87 -8.06 -4.60
N TYR A 55 -7.54 -7.91 -4.43
CA TYR A 55 -6.94 -6.57 -4.25
C TYR A 55 -6.84 -5.75 -5.54
N GLN A 56 -6.67 -6.39 -6.70
CA GLN A 56 -6.23 -5.72 -7.93
C GLN A 56 -7.16 -4.60 -8.38
N GLU A 57 -8.46 -4.84 -8.36
CA GLU A 57 -9.44 -3.84 -8.80
C GLU A 57 -9.38 -2.60 -7.89
N THR A 58 -9.46 -2.80 -6.57
CA THR A 58 -9.41 -1.72 -5.59
C THR A 58 -8.08 -0.97 -5.62
N TYR A 59 -6.95 -1.70 -5.73
CA TYR A 59 -5.62 -1.11 -5.82
C TYR A 59 -5.48 -0.19 -7.04
N TRP A 60 -5.93 -0.65 -8.21
CA TRP A 60 -5.85 0.16 -9.43
C TRP A 60 -6.86 1.31 -9.46
N GLN A 61 -8.01 1.17 -8.78
CA GLN A 61 -8.93 2.30 -8.56
C GLN A 61 -8.27 3.36 -7.69
N ASP A 62 -7.71 2.99 -6.54
CA ASP A 62 -6.99 3.91 -5.66
C ASP A 62 -5.81 4.58 -6.39
N PHE A 63 -5.05 3.80 -7.17
CA PHE A 63 -3.96 4.33 -8.00
C PHE A 63 -4.47 5.40 -9.00
N GLN A 64 -5.61 5.17 -9.64
CA GLN A 64 -6.21 6.11 -10.58
C GLN A 64 -6.82 7.33 -9.89
N MET A 65 -7.25 7.21 -8.65
CA MET A 65 -7.83 8.31 -7.88
C MET A 65 -6.79 9.20 -7.21
N ALA A 66 -5.56 8.75 -7.10
CA ALA A 66 -4.46 9.58 -6.56
C ALA A 66 -4.32 10.88 -7.34
N THR A 67 -4.10 11.99 -6.64
CA THR A 67 -4.10 13.34 -7.21
C THR A 67 -2.76 14.06 -7.13
N SER A 68 -1.91 13.71 -6.19
CA SER A 68 -0.66 14.41 -5.94
C SER A 68 0.57 13.49 -5.99
N ARG A 69 0.49 12.32 -5.37
CA ARG A 69 1.65 11.45 -5.18
C ARG A 69 1.29 9.96 -5.20
N ILE A 70 2.19 9.18 -5.79
CA ILE A 70 2.20 7.72 -5.67
C ILE A 70 3.62 7.30 -5.31
N CYS A 71 3.80 6.55 -4.21
CA CYS A 71 5.09 5.99 -3.82
C CYS A 71 4.95 4.49 -3.65
N ILE A 72 5.64 3.69 -4.47
CA ILE A 72 5.60 2.23 -4.42
C ILE A 72 6.96 1.70 -3.98
N CYS A 73 6.99 1.01 -2.85
CA CYS A 73 8.15 0.27 -2.36
C CYS A 73 8.03 -1.20 -2.77
N SER A 74 8.87 -1.60 -3.71
CA SER A 74 8.87 -2.93 -4.30
C SER A 74 10.31 -3.39 -4.52
N PRO A 75 10.91 -4.13 -3.56
CA PRO A 75 12.31 -4.56 -3.65
C PRO A 75 12.63 -5.32 -4.95
N ARG A 76 11.73 -6.17 -5.39
CA ARG A 76 11.89 -6.97 -6.61
C ARG A 76 10.97 -6.47 -7.73
N LEU A 77 11.47 -6.65 -8.96
CA LEU A 77 10.77 -6.27 -10.19
C LEU A 77 10.51 -7.48 -11.06
N SER A 78 9.34 -7.53 -11.70
CA SER A 78 9.02 -8.50 -12.74
C SER A 78 8.49 -7.79 -13.98
N HIS A 79 8.77 -8.35 -15.14
CA HIS A 79 8.38 -7.78 -16.42
C HIS A 79 6.87 -7.46 -16.49
N ARG A 80 6.02 -8.43 -16.17
CA ARG A 80 4.56 -8.27 -16.23
C ARG A 80 4.07 -7.08 -15.42
N ARG A 81 4.49 -6.98 -14.14
CA ARG A 81 4.02 -5.95 -13.22
C ARG A 81 4.54 -4.56 -13.56
N VAL A 82 5.80 -4.48 -13.97
CA VAL A 82 6.40 -3.21 -14.38
C VAL A 82 5.71 -2.67 -15.64
N TRP A 83 5.42 -3.53 -16.64
CA TRP A 83 4.71 -3.08 -17.83
C TRP A 83 3.24 -2.73 -17.58
N GLU A 84 2.58 -3.39 -16.62
CA GLU A 84 1.25 -2.99 -16.16
C GLU A 84 1.26 -1.59 -15.56
N LEU A 85 2.21 -1.29 -14.66
CA LEU A 85 2.42 0.05 -14.12
C LEU A 85 2.68 1.09 -15.22
N ILE A 86 3.63 0.82 -16.11
CA ILE A 86 3.97 1.73 -17.22
C ILE A 86 2.75 2.03 -18.09
N LYS A 87 1.93 1.01 -18.38
CA LYS A 87 0.69 1.20 -19.12
C LYS A 87 -0.26 2.14 -18.39
N LYS A 88 -0.40 2.00 -17.07
CA LYS A 88 -1.24 2.88 -16.26
C LYS A 88 -0.71 4.31 -16.22
N LEU A 89 0.59 4.51 -16.03
CA LEU A 89 1.22 5.84 -16.04
C LEU A 89 1.04 6.56 -17.39
N LYS A 90 1.13 5.83 -18.51
CA LYS A 90 0.94 6.41 -19.85
C LYS A 90 -0.53 6.69 -20.22
N GLN A 91 -1.47 5.96 -19.64
CA GLN A 91 -2.90 6.17 -19.86
C GLN A 91 -3.43 7.38 -19.10
N ASP A 92 -2.90 7.63 -17.92
CA ASP A 92 -3.21 8.81 -17.14
C ASP A 92 -2.40 9.98 -17.68
N LYS A 93 -3.05 10.90 -18.39
CA LYS A 93 -2.47 12.20 -18.81
C LYS A 93 -2.18 13.12 -17.61
N ARG A 94 -1.94 12.57 -16.44
CA ARG A 94 -1.66 13.26 -15.19
C ARG A 94 -0.18 13.62 -15.10
N SER A 95 0.24 14.56 -15.94
CA SER A 95 1.61 15.10 -15.94
C SER A 95 2.02 15.80 -14.63
N GLN A 96 1.22 15.69 -13.57
CA GLN A 96 1.44 16.38 -12.29
C GLN A 96 1.53 15.45 -11.07
N ILE A 97 1.39 14.11 -11.25
CA ILE A 97 1.51 13.17 -10.14
C ILE A 97 2.97 12.73 -9.97
N ASP A 98 3.52 12.94 -8.78
CA ASP A 98 4.83 12.44 -8.41
C ASP A 98 4.78 10.92 -8.22
N CYS A 99 5.26 10.15 -9.19
CA CYS A 99 5.37 8.70 -9.08
C CYS A 99 6.79 8.30 -8.66
N ILE A 100 6.94 7.80 -7.44
CA ILE A 100 8.22 7.37 -6.86
C ILE A 100 8.23 5.85 -6.74
N ILE A 101 9.28 5.21 -7.23
CA ILE A 101 9.48 3.77 -7.12
C ILE A 101 10.75 3.50 -6.30
N LEU A 102 10.61 2.79 -5.18
CA LEU A 102 11.73 2.35 -4.34
C LEU A 102 12.00 0.88 -4.65
N THR A 103 13.23 0.55 -5.08
CA THR A 103 13.60 -0.82 -5.46
C THR A 103 15.06 -1.12 -5.16
N LEU A 104 15.45 -2.39 -5.19
CA LEU A 104 16.84 -2.79 -4.99
C LEU A 104 17.72 -2.40 -6.17
N THR A 105 19.02 -2.13 -5.89
CA THR A 105 20.03 -1.94 -6.93
C THR A 105 20.12 -3.15 -7.84
N THR A 106 20.51 -2.94 -9.08
CA THR A 106 20.62 -4.01 -10.09
C THR A 106 21.58 -5.11 -9.66
N GLY A 107 22.64 -4.78 -8.90
CA GLY A 107 23.58 -5.75 -8.34
C GLY A 107 22.99 -6.80 -7.39
N LYS A 108 21.77 -6.57 -6.85
CA LYS A 108 21.06 -7.53 -5.98
C LYS A 108 20.26 -8.61 -6.74
N TYR A 109 20.32 -8.57 -8.06
CA TYR A 109 19.73 -9.58 -8.93
C TYR A 109 20.79 -10.53 -9.49
N SER A 110 20.39 -11.72 -9.92
CA SER A 110 21.33 -12.65 -10.57
C SER A 110 21.90 -12.04 -11.86
N PRO A 111 23.13 -12.38 -12.26
CA PRO A 111 23.75 -11.85 -13.47
C PRO A 111 22.85 -11.94 -14.72
N GLN A 112 22.08 -13.02 -14.83
CA GLN A 112 21.14 -13.24 -15.94
C GLN A 112 19.94 -12.29 -15.93
N GLN A 113 19.58 -11.76 -14.77
CA GLN A 113 18.44 -10.84 -14.60
C GLN A 113 18.84 -9.38 -14.69
N GLN A 114 20.12 -9.03 -14.47
CA GLN A 114 20.56 -7.64 -14.33
C GLN A 114 20.21 -6.78 -15.54
N ALA A 115 20.47 -7.25 -16.75
CA ALA A 115 20.16 -6.50 -17.96
C ALA A 115 18.64 -6.25 -18.12
N ALA A 116 17.82 -7.24 -17.81
CA ALA A 116 16.36 -7.10 -17.88
C ALA A 116 15.84 -6.13 -16.81
N VAL A 117 16.39 -6.17 -15.60
CA VAL A 117 16.04 -5.26 -14.50
C VAL A 117 16.41 -3.82 -14.85
N GLU A 118 17.60 -3.59 -15.40
CA GLU A 118 18.03 -2.26 -15.82
C GLU A 118 17.12 -1.69 -16.91
N ASN A 119 16.75 -2.50 -17.90
CA ASN A 119 15.79 -2.11 -18.91
C ASN A 119 14.40 -1.76 -18.33
N MET A 120 13.93 -2.50 -17.33
CA MET A 120 12.67 -2.20 -16.64
C MET A 120 12.75 -0.86 -15.89
N LYS A 121 13.83 -0.60 -15.16
CA LYS A 121 14.06 0.68 -14.47
C LYS A 121 14.11 1.86 -15.43
N LYS A 122 14.85 1.70 -16.54
CA LYS A 122 14.92 2.71 -17.61
C LYS A 122 13.52 3.00 -18.17
N ALA A 123 12.75 1.97 -18.50
CA ALA A 123 11.39 2.12 -19.04
C ALA A 123 10.44 2.81 -18.05
N MET A 124 10.56 2.56 -16.73
CA MET A 124 9.79 3.27 -15.71
C MET A 124 10.16 4.76 -15.65
N ARG A 125 11.48 5.10 -15.70
CA ARG A 125 11.95 6.50 -15.75
C ARG A 125 11.44 7.21 -17.01
N GLU A 126 11.49 6.55 -18.17
CA GLU A 126 10.95 7.08 -19.43
C GLU A 126 9.42 7.26 -19.39
N ALA A 127 8.72 6.53 -18.55
CA ALA A 127 7.30 6.70 -18.30
C ALA A 127 6.97 7.79 -17.25
N GLY A 128 7.98 8.48 -16.71
CA GLY A 128 7.83 9.58 -15.75
C GLY A 128 7.99 9.20 -14.28
N ALA A 129 8.37 7.96 -13.95
CA ALA A 129 8.59 7.57 -12.57
C ALA A 129 10.01 7.96 -12.07
N ASP A 130 10.12 8.47 -10.83
CA ASP A 130 11.38 8.64 -10.11
C ASP A 130 11.79 7.30 -9.48
N VAL A 131 12.67 6.56 -10.13
CA VAL A 131 13.14 5.25 -9.65
C VAL A 131 14.37 5.42 -8.78
N ARG A 132 14.21 5.16 -7.49
CA ARG A 132 15.25 5.22 -6.45
C ARG A 132 15.72 3.83 -6.08
N GLU A 133 17.03 3.66 -6.00
CA GLU A 133 17.67 2.36 -5.82
C GLU A 133 18.35 2.26 -4.46
N PHE A 134 18.18 1.11 -3.80
CA PHE A 134 18.67 0.84 -2.45
C PHE A 134 19.49 -0.45 -2.42
N GLU A 135 20.56 -0.47 -1.62
CA GLU A 135 21.37 -1.66 -1.38
C GLU A 135 20.65 -2.70 -0.50
N SER A 136 19.77 -2.22 0.38
CA SER A 136 18.95 -3.07 1.25
C SER A 136 17.55 -2.50 1.34
N LEU A 137 16.55 -3.30 1.02
CA LEU A 137 15.15 -2.92 1.04
C LEU A 137 14.29 -4.17 1.21
N ASN A 138 13.51 -4.24 2.29
CA ASN A 138 12.67 -5.40 2.61
C ASN A 138 11.21 -5.04 2.87
N CYS A 139 10.83 -3.77 2.74
CA CYS A 139 9.45 -3.34 2.93
C CYS A 139 8.67 -3.44 1.62
N HIS A 140 7.37 -3.71 1.76
CA HIS A 140 6.42 -3.77 0.66
C HIS A 140 5.25 -2.86 1.00
N PHE A 141 5.16 -1.70 0.35
CA PHE A 141 4.04 -0.78 0.51
C PHE A 141 3.78 0.04 -0.75
N ALA A 142 2.59 0.56 -0.86
CA ALA A 142 2.26 1.64 -1.76
C ALA A 142 1.52 2.74 -0.99
N VAL A 143 1.96 3.97 -1.16
CA VAL A 143 1.32 5.18 -0.64
C VAL A 143 0.67 5.90 -1.81
N MET A 144 -0.56 6.33 -1.64
CA MET A 144 -1.31 7.13 -2.60
C MET A 144 -1.80 8.38 -1.89
N ASP A 145 -1.37 9.53 -2.38
CA ASP A 145 -1.53 10.85 -1.76
C ASP A 145 -0.93 10.90 -0.33
N ASP A 146 -1.60 11.57 0.61
CA ASP A 146 -1.07 11.80 1.96
C ASP A 146 -1.79 10.98 3.04
N ASP A 147 -2.76 10.13 2.67
CA ASP A 147 -3.63 9.44 3.61
C ASP A 147 -3.85 7.95 3.34
N LEU A 148 -3.54 7.44 2.15
CA LEU A 148 -3.84 6.07 1.79
C LEU A 148 -2.57 5.21 1.68
N VAL A 149 -2.58 4.08 2.37
CA VAL A 149 -1.49 3.09 2.39
C VAL A 149 -2.01 1.71 2.02
N TRP A 150 -1.31 1.06 1.12
CA TRP A 150 -1.34 -0.37 0.91
C TRP A 150 -0.06 -0.99 1.47
N TYR A 151 -0.18 -1.89 2.43
CA TYR A 151 0.95 -2.51 3.12
C TYR A 151 0.74 -4.00 3.31
N GLY A 152 1.78 -4.82 3.15
CA GLY A 152 1.65 -6.26 3.38
C GLY A 152 2.86 -7.07 2.97
N SER A 153 2.65 -8.37 2.73
CA SER A 153 3.70 -9.30 2.31
C SER A 153 4.01 -9.21 0.81
N MET A 154 3.06 -8.73 0.01
CA MET A 154 3.16 -8.73 -1.44
C MET A 154 4.15 -7.70 -1.98
N ASN A 155 4.99 -8.14 -2.89
CA ASN A 155 5.89 -7.27 -3.64
C ASN A 155 5.16 -6.70 -4.87
N PHE A 156 4.72 -5.43 -4.81
CA PHE A 156 3.79 -4.80 -5.76
C PHE A 156 4.21 -4.88 -7.24
N LEU A 157 5.51 -4.79 -7.51
CA LEU A 157 6.03 -4.84 -8.88
C LEU A 157 6.72 -6.17 -9.22
N SER A 158 6.47 -7.24 -8.45
CA SER A 158 6.99 -8.57 -8.70
C SER A 158 5.87 -9.62 -8.78
N ARG A 159 6.24 -10.90 -8.63
CA ARG A 159 5.27 -11.98 -8.61
C ARG A 159 4.50 -11.98 -7.30
N GLU A 160 3.23 -12.33 -7.40
CA GLU A 160 2.36 -12.63 -6.27
C GLU A 160 2.58 -14.06 -5.79
N HIS A 161 2.39 -14.29 -4.50
CA HIS A 161 2.28 -15.60 -3.89
C HIS A 161 0.84 -15.81 -3.41
N GLU A 162 0.36 -17.06 -3.40
CA GLU A 162 -1.04 -17.35 -3.06
C GLU A 162 -1.42 -16.96 -1.63
N ASP A 163 -0.45 -16.91 -0.73
CA ASP A 163 -0.57 -16.54 0.68
C ASP A 163 -0.30 -15.07 0.97
N ASP A 164 -0.04 -14.26 -0.05
CA ASP A 164 0.16 -12.82 0.13
C ASP A 164 -1.11 -12.12 0.66
N ILE A 165 -0.87 -11.24 1.62
CA ILE A 165 -1.91 -10.44 2.27
C ILE A 165 -1.53 -8.96 2.18
N LEU A 166 -2.52 -8.13 1.85
CA LEU A 166 -2.40 -6.69 1.80
C LEU A 166 -3.42 -6.04 2.73
N MET A 167 -3.00 -5.00 3.41
CA MET A 167 -3.88 -4.11 4.18
C MET A 167 -4.00 -2.77 3.43
N ARG A 168 -5.22 -2.36 3.19
CA ARG A 168 -5.56 -1.02 2.75
C ARG A 168 -5.91 -0.18 3.97
N ILE A 169 -5.18 0.90 4.22
CA ILE A 169 -5.25 1.68 5.45
C ILE A 169 -5.33 3.16 5.09
N ASN A 170 -6.33 3.86 5.63
CA ASN A 170 -6.40 5.32 5.58
C ASN A 170 -5.76 5.89 6.86
N SER A 171 -4.55 6.47 6.73
CA SER A 171 -3.83 7.05 7.87
C SER A 171 -2.70 7.96 7.42
N GLU A 172 -2.86 9.26 7.60
CA GLU A 172 -1.80 10.24 7.36
C GLU A 172 -0.54 9.99 8.20
N SER A 173 -0.67 9.51 9.44
CA SER A 173 0.47 9.25 10.30
C SER A 173 1.34 8.11 9.76
N ILE A 174 0.72 7.03 9.32
CA ILE A 174 1.43 5.89 8.72
C ILE A 174 2.10 6.31 7.39
N VAL A 175 1.40 7.10 6.56
CA VAL A 175 1.99 7.66 5.33
C VAL A 175 3.25 8.46 5.65
N LYS A 176 3.20 9.37 6.61
CA LYS A 176 4.36 10.20 7.02
C LYS A 176 5.54 9.34 7.50
N GLU A 177 5.27 8.30 8.29
CA GLU A 177 6.31 7.38 8.78
C GLU A 177 6.95 6.58 7.63
N LEU A 178 6.15 6.02 6.71
CA LEU A 178 6.67 5.27 5.56
C LEU A 178 7.47 6.15 4.61
N LEU A 179 7.01 7.36 4.34
CA LEU A 179 7.74 8.31 3.50
C LEU A 179 9.04 8.81 4.18
N ALA A 180 9.07 8.92 5.51
CA ALA A 180 10.28 9.24 6.25
C ALA A 180 11.34 8.15 6.12
N ILE A 181 10.95 6.87 6.18
CA ILE A 181 11.84 5.72 5.94
C ILE A 181 12.41 5.81 4.52
N SER A 182 11.60 6.13 3.52
CA SER A 182 12.03 6.26 2.12
C SER A 182 13.03 7.38 1.87
N ASN A 183 13.07 8.39 2.73
CA ASN A 183 13.96 9.54 2.64
C ASN A 183 15.29 9.36 3.41
N GLN A 184 15.33 8.50 4.43
CA GLN A 184 16.52 8.32 5.28
C GLN A 184 17.72 7.72 4.54
N GLU A 185 17.52 6.93 3.50
CA GLU A 185 18.63 6.31 2.76
C GLU A 185 19.30 7.25 1.73
N LYS A 186 18.71 8.39 1.40
CA LYS A 186 19.42 9.43 0.62
C LYS A 186 20.60 10.06 1.37
N SER A 187 20.61 9.99 2.71
CA SER A 187 21.66 10.62 3.53
C SER A 187 22.88 9.73 3.78
N SER A 188 22.83 8.42 3.55
CA SER A 188 23.95 7.51 3.77
C SER A 188 24.84 7.28 2.52
N GLY A 189 24.47 7.85 1.38
CA GLY A 189 25.22 7.75 0.11
C GLY A 189 26.33 8.78 -0.10
N THR A 190 26.53 9.73 0.83
CA THR A 190 27.56 10.75 0.68
C THR A 190 28.42 10.77 1.95
N VAL A 191 29.37 9.89 2.04
CA VAL A 191 30.71 10.08 2.64
C VAL A 191 31.43 8.72 2.63
N ARG A 192 32.34 8.54 1.68
CA ARG A 192 33.71 8.05 1.90
C ARG A 192 34.54 8.32 0.65
N LYS A 193 35.29 9.41 0.75
CA LYS A 193 36.56 9.52 0.02
C LYS A 193 37.58 8.62 0.72
#